data_aa0e4a69b0df128e21f814415feffda5
#
_entry.id   aa0e4a69b0df128e21f814415feffda5
#
_cell.length_a   1.000
_cell.length_b   1.000
_cell.length_c   1.000
_cell.angle_alpha   90.00
_cell.angle_beta   90.00
_cell.angle_gamma   90.00
#
_symmetry.space_group_name_H-M   'P 1'
#
loop_
_entity.id
_entity.type
_entity.pdbx_description
1 polymer ?
#
loop_
_entity_poly.entity_id
_entity_poly.type
_entity_poly.pdbx_seq_one_letter_code
_entity_poly.pdbx_strand_id
1 'polypeptide(L)'
;MKTITTLSLLLLLSGAGTFDTFWQDFRAAVSKHDVETIARLSKFPIDMSYGIASIKTKAQLAKRYRQLFDEQTDAARCFEKAKPEADADNPKHFTVACPDAAGNEVVVYHFQQTRTGWKFTGLDNLNE
;
A
#
# COMPACT_ATOMS: atom_id res chain seq x y z
N MET A 1 -17.40 30.41 -24.62
CA MET A 1 -17.16 30.25 -24.14
C MET A 1 -16.54 29.74 -23.48
N LYS A 2 -16.31 29.39 -23.20
CA LYS A 2 -15.88 28.99 -22.65
C LYS A 2 -15.30 28.56 -21.85
N THR A 3 -14.75 28.33 -21.49
CA THR A 3 -14.30 28.07 -20.75
C THR A 3 -13.95 27.20 -20.07
N ILE A 4 -13.91 26.78 -19.56
CA ILE A 4 -13.81 25.97 -18.95
C ILE A 4 -12.88 25.24 -18.86
N THR A 5 -12.56 24.63 -19.24
CA THR A 5 -11.58 23.99 -19.52
C THR A 5 -10.53 23.98 -18.60
N THR A 6 -9.97 24.78 -18.50
CA THR A 6 -8.96 24.95 -17.64
C THR A 6 -8.87 24.04 -16.51
N LEU A 7 -9.79 23.90 -15.87
CA LEU A 7 -9.80 23.10 -14.81
C LEU A 7 -9.15 21.86 -14.94
N SER A 8 -9.42 21.32 -15.92
CA SER A 8 -8.93 20.02 -16.12
C SER A 8 -7.51 19.95 -15.74
N LEU A 9 -6.83 20.93 -15.99
CA LEU A 9 -5.49 20.93 -15.68
C LEU A 9 -5.19 20.55 -14.34
N LEU A 10 -5.84 21.08 -13.51
CA LEU A 10 -5.62 20.83 -12.16
C LEU A 10 -5.63 19.42 -11.90
N LEU A 11 -6.51 18.80 -12.48
CA LEU A 11 -6.65 17.45 -12.26
C LEU A 11 -5.41 16.75 -12.43
N LEU A 12 -4.79 17.04 -13.41
CA LEU A 12 -3.62 16.36 -13.74
C LEU A 12 -2.69 16.41 -12.61
N LEU A 13 -2.55 17.49 -12.09
CA LEU A 13 -1.66 17.67 -11.04
C LEU A 13 -2.07 16.93 -9.84
N SER A 14 -3.26 17.05 -9.48
CA SER A 14 -3.70 16.45 -8.26
C SER A 14 -3.60 14.95 -8.35
N GLY A 15 -3.89 14.37 -9.45
CA GLY A 15 -3.84 12.93 -9.57
C GLY A 15 -2.46 12.37 -9.39
N ALA A 16 -1.47 13.14 -9.67
CA ALA A 16 -0.14 12.64 -9.67
C ALA A 16 0.46 12.38 -8.32
N GLY A 17 0.05 13.05 -7.34
CA GLY A 17 0.86 12.99 -6.19
C GLY A 17 0.25 12.65 -4.88
N THR A 18 -1.00 12.44 -4.82
CA THR A 18 -1.59 12.28 -3.51
C THR A 18 -1.56 10.84 -3.04
N PHE A 19 -1.34 10.68 -1.75
CA PHE A 19 -1.42 9.35 -1.16
C PHE A 19 -2.84 8.82 -1.30
N ASP A 20 -3.84 9.68 -1.19
CA ASP A 20 -5.23 9.25 -1.25
C ASP A 20 -5.55 8.51 -2.54
N THR A 21 -5.12 9.04 -3.66
CA THR A 21 -5.35 8.40 -4.95
C THR A 21 -4.63 7.06 -5.00
N PHE A 22 -3.39 7.03 -4.54
CA PHE A 22 -2.62 5.78 -4.50
C PHE A 22 -3.34 4.76 -3.61
N TRP A 23 -3.81 5.17 -2.45
CA TRP A 23 -4.45 4.26 -1.50
C TRP A 23 -5.71 3.63 -2.09
N GLN A 24 -6.52 4.44 -2.78
CA GLN A 24 -7.73 3.93 -3.42
C GLN A 24 -7.35 2.84 -4.45
N ASP A 25 -6.33 3.07 -5.23
CA ASP A 25 -5.91 2.11 -6.24
C ASP A 25 -5.32 0.86 -5.60
N PHE A 26 -4.51 1.03 -4.57
CA PHE A 26 -3.86 -0.10 -3.92
C PHE A 26 -4.88 -1.01 -3.23
N ARG A 27 -5.78 -0.44 -2.46
CA ARG A 27 -6.76 -1.26 -1.76
C ARG A 27 -7.73 -1.94 -2.72
N ALA A 28 -8.06 -1.28 -3.83
CA ALA A 28 -8.91 -1.90 -4.84
C ALA A 28 -8.19 -3.11 -5.46
N ALA A 29 -6.89 -2.98 -5.70
CA ALA A 29 -6.11 -4.08 -6.27
C ALA A 29 -6.04 -5.26 -5.29
N VAL A 30 -5.89 -4.99 -4.00
CA VAL A 30 -5.86 -6.05 -2.99
C VAL A 30 -7.25 -6.72 -2.92
N SER A 31 -8.31 -5.94 -2.98
CA SER A 31 -9.67 -6.48 -2.97
C SER A 31 -9.90 -7.42 -4.14
N LYS A 32 -9.29 -7.15 -5.29
CA LYS A 32 -9.48 -7.95 -6.49
C LYS A 32 -8.39 -9.02 -6.65
N HIS A 33 -7.45 -9.07 -5.74
CA HIS A 33 -6.32 -9.99 -5.82
C HIS A 33 -5.54 -9.72 -7.14
N ASP A 34 -5.40 -8.46 -7.48
CA ASP A 34 -4.77 -8.04 -8.74
C ASP A 34 -3.27 -7.86 -8.53
N VAL A 35 -2.54 -8.95 -8.66
CA VAL A 35 -1.10 -8.97 -8.41
C VAL A 35 -0.34 -8.04 -9.35
N GLU A 36 -0.78 -7.92 -10.58
CA GLU A 36 -0.09 -7.06 -11.55
C GLU A 36 -0.12 -5.60 -11.09
N THR A 37 -1.27 -5.13 -10.67
CA THR A 37 -1.41 -3.77 -10.20
C THR A 37 -0.65 -3.56 -8.89
N ILE A 38 -0.74 -4.52 -7.96
CA ILE A 38 -0.03 -4.42 -6.70
C ILE A 38 1.48 -4.34 -6.95
N ALA A 39 2.00 -5.14 -7.88
CA ALA A 39 3.41 -5.10 -8.21
C ALA A 39 3.82 -3.74 -8.77
N ARG A 40 2.99 -3.18 -9.63
CA ARG A 40 3.27 -1.87 -10.21
C ARG A 40 3.26 -0.78 -9.15
N LEU A 41 2.45 -0.94 -8.12
CA LEU A 41 2.34 0.00 -7.02
C LEU A 41 3.30 -0.31 -5.87
N SER A 42 4.25 -1.22 -6.07
CA SER A 42 5.22 -1.61 -5.05
C SER A 42 6.62 -1.20 -5.45
N LYS A 43 7.46 -0.98 -4.45
CA LYS A 43 8.88 -0.74 -4.68
C LYS A 43 9.62 -1.96 -4.20
N PHE A 44 10.32 -2.63 -5.10
CA PHE A 44 11.10 -3.82 -4.75
C PHE A 44 12.53 -3.42 -4.37
N PRO A 45 13.12 -4.06 -3.39
CA PRO A 45 12.54 -5.15 -2.61
C PRO A 45 11.51 -4.63 -1.61
N ILE A 46 10.46 -5.41 -1.38
CA ILE A 46 9.49 -5.08 -0.35
C ILE A 46 10.05 -5.64 0.95
N ASP A 47 10.23 -4.79 1.95
CA ASP A 47 10.82 -5.20 3.21
C ASP A 47 9.82 -6.02 4.02
N MET A 48 10.29 -7.06 4.67
CA MET A 48 9.46 -7.91 5.50
C MET A 48 9.95 -7.85 6.94
N SER A 49 9.15 -8.35 7.85
CA SER A 49 9.51 -8.40 9.26
C SER A 49 10.86 -9.09 9.47
N TYR A 50 11.50 -8.75 10.55
CA TYR A 50 12.79 -9.29 10.90
C TYR A 50 12.81 -10.81 10.76
N GLY A 51 13.82 -11.31 10.11
CA GLY A 51 13.98 -12.75 9.94
C GLY A 51 13.26 -13.32 8.72
N ILE A 52 12.46 -12.52 8.05
CA ILE A 52 11.75 -12.98 6.86
C ILE A 52 12.40 -12.34 5.63
N ALA A 53 12.67 -13.14 4.63
CA ALA A 53 13.32 -12.62 3.43
C ALA A 53 12.44 -11.61 2.70
N SER A 54 13.05 -10.53 2.24
CA SER A 54 12.33 -9.51 1.48
C SER A 54 11.83 -10.08 0.16
N ILE A 55 10.84 -9.41 -0.41
CA ILE A 55 10.28 -9.81 -1.70
C ILE A 55 10.95 -8.96 -2.76
N LYS A 56 11.65 -9.60 -3.68
CA LYS A 56 12.50 -8.90 -4.62
C LYS A 56 11.93 -8.74 -6.01
N THR A 57 10.93 -9.53 -6.37
CA THR A 57 10.41 -9.51 -7.74
C THR A 57 8.90 -9.71 -7.74
N LYS A 58 8.29 -9.37 -8.86
CA LYS A 58 6.85 -9.60 -9.05
C LYS A 58 6.52 -11.08 -8.92
N ALA A 59 7.38 -11.94 -9.42
CA ALA A 59 7.15 -13.40 -9.34
C ALA A 59 7.11 -13.84 -7.87
N GLN A 60 8.01 -13.30 -7.05
CA GLN A 60 8.02 -13.62 -5.63
C GLN A 60 6.78 -13.07 -4.94
N LEU A 61 6.34 -11.89 -5.34
CA LEU A 61 5.13 -11.30 -4.79
C LEU A 61 3.94 -12.21 -5.10
N ALA A 62 3.81 -12.66 -6.33
CA ALA A 62 2.71 -13.54 -6.71
C ALA A 62 2.74 -14.83 -5.90
N LYS A 63 3.93 -15.39 -5.73
CA LYS A 63 4.08 -16.65 -5.01
C LYS A 63 3.76 -16.50 -3.54
N ARG A 64 4.05 -15.37 -2.97
CA ARG A 64 3.86 -15.13 -1.53
C ARG A 64 2.65 -14.27 -1.22
N TYR A 65 1.77 -14.06 -2.18
CA TYR A 65 0.62 -13.19 -2.01
C TYR A 65 -0.22 -13.56 -0.81
N ARG A 66 -0.52 -14.85 -0.64
CA ARG A 66 -1.38 -15.25 0.47
C ARG A 66 -0.74 -14.94 1.81
N GLN A 67 0.57 -15.08 1.92
CA GLN A 67 1.26 -14.78 3.15
C GLN A 67 1.13 -13.29 3.47
N LEU A 68 1.26 -12.43 2.49
CA LEU A 68 1.22 -11.00 2.74
C LEU A 68 -0.18 -10.45 3.00
N PHE A 69 -1.17 -10.95 2.30
CA PHE A 69 -2.47 -10.30 2.30
C PHE A 69 -3.63 -11.15 2.84
N ASP A 70 -3.42 -12.44 3.05
CA ASP A 70 -4.47 -13.31 3.54
C ASP A 70 -4.15 -13.99 4.86
N GLU A 71 -2.89 -14.38 5.07
CA GLU A 71 -2.54 -15.18 6.24
C GLU A 71 -2.19 -14.39 7.49
N GLN A 72 -1.46 -13.32 7.33
CA GLN A 72 -1.11 -12.50 8.49
C GLN A 72 -2.31 -11.70 8.95
N THR A 73 -3.12 -11.27 8.03
CA THR A 73 -4.36 -10.55 8.28
C THR A 73 -5.22 -10.72 7.04
N ASP A 74 -6.51 -10.49 7.17
CA ASP A 74 -7.39 -10.42 6.00
C ASP A 74 -7.28 -8.99 5.49
N ALA A 75 -6.29 -8.72 4.67
CA ALA A 75 -5.99 -7.36 4.23
C ALA A 75 -7.14 -6.73 3.46
N ALA A 76 -7.79 -7.49 2.58
CA ALA A 76 -8.88 -6.94 1.79
C ALA A 76 -9.97 -6.39 2.70
N ARG A 77 -10.29 -7.12 3.78
CA ARG A 77 -11.32 -6.70 4.71
C ARG A 77 -10.83 -5.54 5.58
N CYS A 78 -9.59 -5.61 6.05
CA CYS A 78 -9.02 -4.55 6.85
C CYS A 78 -9.02 -3.24 6.06
N PHE A 79 -8.60 -3.29 4.81
CA PHE A 79 -8.45 -2.08 4.00
C PHE A 79 -9.77 -1.39 3.67
N GLU A 80 -10.90 -2.08 3.82
CA GLU A 80 -12.19 -1.46 3.59
C GLU A 80 -12.46 -0.35 4.60
N LYS A 81 -11.99 -0.54 5.83
CA LYS A 81 -12.25 0.43 6.90
C LYS A 81 -11.02 1.12 7.45
N ALA A 82 -9.86 0.66 7.06
CA ALA A 82 -8.63 1.20 7.62
C ALA A 82 -8.41 2.65 7.22
N LYS A 83 -7.84 3.42 8.13
CA LYS A 83 -7.47 4.78 7.86
C LYS A 83 -5.97 4.88 7.89
N PRO A 84 -5.35 5.13 6.74
CA PRO A 84 -3.90 5.29 6.71
C PRO A 84 -3.47 6.46 7.58
N GLU A 85 -2.35 6.30 8.24
CA GLU A 85 -1.82 7.34 9.11
C GLU A 85 -0.46 7.81 8.63
N ALA A 86 -0.29 9.12 8.58
CA ALA A 86 0.99 9.69 8.21
C ALA A 86 1.94 9.58 9.40
N ASP A 87 3.21 9.31 9.12
CA ASP A 87 4.23 9.29 10.15
C ASP A 87 4.40 10.74 10.62
N ALA A 88 4.37 10.95 11.93
CA ALA A 88 4.49 12.29 12.50
C ALA A 88 5.80 12.97 12.10
N ASP A 89 6.85 12.17 11.90
CA ASP A 89 8.17 12.71 11.59
C ASP A 89 8.49 12.72 10.10
N ASN A 90 7.67 12.09 9.28
CA ASN A 90 7.96 11.99 7.85
C ASN A 90 6.66 11.95 7.03
N PRO A 91 6.23 13.08 6.48
CA PRO A 91 4.99 13.13 5.71
C PRO A 91 5.01 12.31 4.42
N LYS A 92 6.18 11.75 4.06
CA LYS A 92 6.29 10.90 2.90
C LYS A 92 6.17 9.42 3.26
N HIS A 93 5.72 9.12 4.47
CA HIS A 93 5.58 7.75 4.94
C HIS A 93 4.20 7.59 5.59
N PHE A 94 3.41 6.66 5.09
CA PHE A 94 2.12 6.32 5.69
C PHE A 94 2.13 4.85 6.08
N THR A 95 1.33 4.52 7.08
CA THR A 95 1.14 3.13 7.50
C THR A 95 -0.34 2.80 7.59
N VAL A 96 -0.64 1.51 7.45
CA VAL A 96 -1.97 0.98 7.70
C VAL A 96 -1.79 -0.23 8.61
N ALA A 97 -2.39 -0.17 9.79
CA ALA A 97 -2.31 -1.26 10.75
C ALA A 97 -3.54 -2.14 10.64
N CYS A 98 -3.33 -3.44 10.58
CA CYS A 98 -4.40 -4.42 10.46
C CYS A 98 -4.32 -5.43 11.58
N PRO A 99 -5.46 -6.03 11.97
CA PRO A 99 -5.44 -7.00 13.05
C PRO A 99 -4.89 -8.34 12.61
N ASP A 100 -4.19 -9.02 13.52
CA ASP A 100 -3.77 -10.40 13.30
C ASP A 100 -4.93 -11.32 13.68
N ALA A 101 -4.69 -12.62 13.70
CA ALA A 101 -5.73 -13.59 14.02
C ALA A 101 -6.31 -13.41 15.43
N ALA A 102 -5.53 -12.84 16.34
CA ALA A 102 -5.98 -12.62 17.71
C ALA A 102 -6.69 -11.27 17.87
N GLY A 103 -6.76 -10.46 16.82
CA GLY A 103 -7.43 -9.16 16.88
C GLY A 103 -6.52 -8.00 17.27
N ASN A 104 -5.21 -8.23 17.40
CA ASN A 104 -4.26 -7.16 17.73
C ASN A 104 -3.82 -6.46 16.45
N GLU A 105 -3.84 -5.13 16.44
CA GLU A 105 -3.46 -4.37 15.25
C GLU A 105 -1.94 -4.26 15.15
N VAL A 106 -1.31 -5.36 14.82
CA VAL A 106 0.14 -5.48 14.77
C VAL A 106 0.71 -5.76 13.38
N VAL A 107 -0.15 -5.98 12.40
CA VAL A 107 0.29 -6.21 11.01
C VAL A 107 0.27 -4.85 10.33
N VAL A 108 1.45 -4.32 10.02
CA VAL A 108 1.57 -2.94 9.56
C VAL A 108 2.12 -2.88 8.14
N TYR A 109 1.33 -2.29 7.25
CA TYR A 109 1.74 -2.10 5.86
C TYR A 109 2.34 -0.70 5.73
N HIS A 110 3.50 -0.60 5.06
CA HIS A 110 4.23 0.66 4.90
C HIS A 110 4.17 1.16 3.47
N PHE A 111 3.94 2.45 3.32
CA PHE A 111 3.89 3.09 2.02
C PHE A 111 4.75 4.35 2.05
N GLN A 112 5.55 4.55 1.02
CA GLN A 112 6.44 5.71 0.99
C GLN A 112 6.35 6.43 -0.35
N GLN A 113 6.52 7.73 -0.32
CA GLN A 113 6.60 8.50 -1.54
C GLN A 113 8.01 8.35 -2.09
N THR A 114 8.10 7.93 -3.34
CA THR A 114 9.37 7.74 -4.02
C THR A 114 9.43 8.70 -5.21
N ARG A 115 10.52 8.65 -5.94
CA ARG A 115 10.67 9.50 -7.11
C ARG A 115 9.62 9.21 -8.17
N THR A 116 9.05 8.01 -8.18
CA THR A 116 8.05 7.63 -9.16
C THR A 116 6.64 7.56 -8.55
N GLY A 117 6.46 8.16 -7.38
CA GLY A 117 5.16 8.23 -6.72
C GLY A 117 5.09 7.40 -5.45
N TRP A 118 3.90 7.26 -4.92
CA TRP A 118 3.69 6.47 -3.72
C TRP A 118 3.80 4.98 -4.04
N LYS A 119 4.41 4.22 -3.15
CA LYS A 119 4.62 2.79 -3.34
C LYS A 119 4.48 2.03 -2.04
N PHE A 120 4.06 0.78 -2.16
CA PHE A 120 4.05 -0.16 -1.04
C PHE A 120 5.50 -0.62 -0.85
N THR A 121 6.04 -0.46 0.33
CA THR A 121 7.46 -0.69 0.57
C THR A 121 7.77 -1.74 1.63
N GLY A 122 6.82 -2.12 2.44
CA GLY A 122 7.15 -3.09 3.49
C GLY A 122 5.97 -3.55 4.30
N LEU A 123 6.16 -4.66 5.00
CA LEU A 123 5.16 -5.25 5.88
C LEU A 123 5.84 -5.73 7.15
N ASP A 124 5.34 -5.26 8.28
CA ASP A 124 5.82 -5.71 9.58
C ASP A 124 4.73 -6.43 10.33
N ASN A 125 5.12 -7.41 11.13
CA ASN A 125 4.22 -8.00 12.09
C ASN A 125 4.89 -7.81 13.46
N LEU A 126 4.34 -6.92 14.25
CA LEU A 126 4.98 -6.50 15.50
C LEU A 126 4.98 -7.58 16.58
N ASN A 127 4.35 -8.70 16.34
CA ASN A 127 4.39 -9.82 17.25
C ASN A 127 5.52 -10.80 16.95
N GLU A 128 6.31 -10.54 15.93
CA GLU A 128 7.39 -11.44 15.54
C GLU A 128 8.76 -10.91 15.85
#